data_09f41e745344496e727df6f32a03f364
#
_entry.id   09f41e745344496e727df6f32a03f364
#
_cell.length_a   1.000
_cell.length_b   1.000
_cell.length_c   1.000
_cell.angle_alpha   90.00
_cell.angle_beta   90.00
_cell.angle_gamma   90.00
#
_symmetry.space_group_name_H-M   'P 1'
#
loop_
_entity.id
_entity.type
_entity.pdbx_description
1 polymer ?
#
loop_
_entity_poly.entity_id
_entity_poly.type
_entity_poly.pdbx_seq_one_letter_code
_entity_poly.pdbx_strand_id
1 'polypeptide(L)'
;WSAEDTGLLKQVEERGSIQVGLEATYPPFNYQDENGELVGYEVDFAKALAGKLGVKAEFVPTKWDGMLAGLETKRFDIITNQVTITKERQEKYDFTQPYTVSGIQVITTKDKENDFKSPADLAGKVVGVGLGSNYEDWLKANVPDAEVATYDENANKLQDLRVGRIDAFLNDRLAVNYLLQQSDGKVVAAGDPFDKQRMGVALRKGNEDLLAALNKAIDDLR
;
A
#
# COMPACT_ATOMS: atom_id res chain seq x y z
N TRP A 1 -3.17 27.21 12.90
CA TRP A 1 -1.79 27.52 12.49
C TRP A 1 -0.98 26.27 12.69
N SER A 2 -1.00 25.37 11.72
CA SER A 2 0.08 24.41 11.64
C SER A 2 1.33 25.26 11.51
N ALA A 3 2.19 25.19 12.49
CA ALA A 3 3.50 25.76 12.38
C ALA A 3 4.03 25.28 11.03
N GLU A 4 4.28 26.22 10.18
CA GLU A 4 4.84 25.97 8.87
C GLU A 4 6.03 25.07 9.05
N ASP A 5 5.87 23.83 8.63
CA ASP A 5 6.97 22.88 8.55
C ASP A 5 7.77 23.18 7.29
N THR A 6 8.02 24.46 7.09
CA THR A 6 8.80 24.98 5.97
C THR A 6 10.28 24.71 6.29
N GLY A 7 10.99 24.19 5.29
CA GLY A 7 12.42 23.89 5.44
C GLY A 7 12.72 22.47 5.86
N LEU A 8 11.80 21.54 5.67
CA LEU A 8 12.03 20.11 5.96
C LEU A 8 13.20 19.55 5.13
N LEU A 9 13.32 19.93 3.86
CA LEU A 9 14.46 19.52 3.02
C LEU A 9 15.78 19.96 3.65
N LYS A 10 15.84 21.19 4.12
CA LYS A 10 17.05 21.72 4.77
C LYS A 10 17.35 20.96 6.07
N GLN A 11 16.33 20.66 6.86
CA GLN A 11 16.49 19.86 8.08
C GLN A 11 17.04 18.46 7.78
N VAL A 12 16.50 17.81 6.75
CA VAL A 12 16.95 16.50 6.28
C VAL A 12 18.40 16.54 5.84
N GLU A 13 18.77 17.55 5.04
CA GLU A 13 20.15 17.72 4.57
C GLU A 13 21.12 18.00 5.72
N GLU A 14 20.75 18.87 6.64
CA GLU A 14 21.59 19.21 7.81
C GLU A 14 21.74 18.02 8.77
N ARG A 15 20.68 17.24 8.96
CA ARG A 15 20.71 16.04 9.79
C ARG A 15 21.44 14.88 9.10
N GLY A 16 21.48 14.87 7.79
CA GLY A 16 22.07 13.79 7.00
C GLY A 16 21.21 12.53 6.93
N SER A 17 19.95 12.62 7.30
CA SER A 17 19.02 11.50 7.27
C SER A 17 17.59 11.96 7.00
N ILE A 18 16.81 11.09 6.39
CA ILE A 18 15.37 11.25 6.20
C ILE A 18 14.65 10.11 6.92
N GLN A 19 13.68 10.45 7.75
CA GLN A 19 12.92 9.48 8.51
C GLN A 19 11.73 9.00 7.70
N VAL A 20 11.57 7.68 7.58
CA VAL A 20 10.61 7.03 6.70
C VAL A 20 9.65 6.16 7.52
N GLY A 21 8.37 6.49 7.47
CA GLY A 21 7.33 5.68 8.09
C GLY A 21 6.92 4.52 7.19
N LEU A 22 6.81 3.34 7.78
CA LEU A 22 6.30 2.13 7.13
C LEU A 22 5.86 1.13 8.20
N GLU A 23 5.12 0.10 7.79
CA GLU A 23 4.60 -0.90 8.74
C GLU A 23 5.65 -1.91 9.19
N ALA A 24 6.57 -2.29 8.31
CA ALA A 24 7.54 -3.37 8.50
C ALA A 24 6.90 -4.78 8.63
N THR A 25 5.63 -4.90 8.31
CA THR A 25 4.84 -6.15 8.36
C THR A 25 4.00 -6.35 7.10
N TYR A 26 4.41 -5.72 6.00
CA TYR A 26 3.64 -5.71 4.75
C TYR A 26 4.43 -6.29 3.57
N PRO A 27 4.61 -7.63 3.50
CA PRO A 27 5.30 -8.24 2.38
C PRO A 27 4.46 -8.15 1.08
N PRO A 28 5.08 -8.04 -0.09
CA PRO A 28 6.52 -7.96 -0.34
C PRO A 28 7.08 -6.52 -0.33
N PHE A 29 6.31 -5.55 0.16
CA PHE A 29 6.63 -4.13 0.08
C PHE A 29 7.62 -3.69 1.16
N ASN A 30 7.29 -3.96 2.42
CA ASN A 30 8.16 -3.67 3.55
C ASN A 30 7.89 -4.67 4.67
N TYR A 31 8.88 -5.43 5.05
CA TYR A 31 8.73 -6.48 6.05
C TYR A 31 10.08 -6.89 6.62
N GLN A 32 10.06 -7.68 7.67
CA GLN A 32 11.29 -8.24 8.25
C GLN A 32 11.54 -9.64 7.69
N ASP A 33 12.79 -9.92 7.31
CA ASP A 33 13.19 -11.24 6.84
C ASP A 33 13.43 -12.20 8.03
N GLU A 34 13.90 -13.40 7.72
CA GLU A 34 14.18 -14.44 8.72
C GLU A 34 15.21 -13.99 9.76
N ASN A 35 16.09 -13.07 9.40
CA ASN A 35 17.13 -12.53 10.29
C ASN A 35 16.67 -11.26 11.03
N GLY A 36 15.41 -10.86 10.86
CA GLY A 36 14.87 -9.66 11.46
C GLY A 36 15.29 -8.37 10.74
N GLU A 37 15.91 -8.47 9.58
CA GLU A 37 16.28 -7.30 8.77
C GLU A 37 15.09 -6.76 7.99
N LEU A 38 14.98 -5.43 7.94
CA LEU A 38 13.95 -4.77 7.17
C LEU A 38 14.28 -4.84 5.69
N VAL A 39 13.41 -5.45 4.90
CA VAL A 39 13.58 -5.68 3.47
C VAL A 39 12.28 -5.37 2.72
N GLY A 40 12.35 -5.39 1.40
CA GLY A 40 11.22 -5.24 0.50
C GLY A 40 11.40 -4.09 -0.47
N TYR A 41 10.49 -4.04 -1.43
CA TYR A 41 10.54 -3.05 -2.51
C TYR A 41 10.58 -1.62 -1.99
N GLU A 42 9.73 -1.28 -1.03
CA GLU A 42 9.65 0.08 -0.51
C GLU A 42 10.83 0.46 0.37
N VAL A 43 11.48 -0.50 0.97
CA VAL A 43 12.73 -0.28 1.72
C VAL A 43 13.85 0.11 0.76
N ASP A 44 14.02 -0.65 -0.31
CA ASP A 44 15.02 -0.36 -1.34
C ASP A 44 14.73 0.97 -2.03
N PHE A 45 13.47 1.23 -2.32
CA PHE A 45 13.01 2.48 -2.92
C PHE A 45 13.32 3.68 -2.03
N ALA A 46 13.00 3.61 -0.75
CA ALA A 46 13.27 4.69 0.20
C ALA A 46 14.79 4.94 0.35
N LYS A 47 15.59 3.88 0.39
CA LYS A 47 17.05 4.01 0.40
C LYS A 47 17.57 4.69 -0.87
N ALA A 48 17.03 4.34 -2.02
CA ALA A 48 17.39 4.95 -3.29
C ALA A 48 17.01 6.44 -3.34
N LEU A 49 15.81 6.80 -2.86
CA LEU A 49 15.40 8.20 -2.73
C LEU A 49 16.35 8.99 -1.83
N ALA A 50 16.64 8.45 -0.66
CA ALA A 50 17.57 9.07 0.30
C ALA A 50 18.93 9.29 -0.32
N GLY A 51 19.46 8.29 -1.05
CA GLY A 51 20.72 8.38 -1.76
C GLY A 51 20.74 9.49 -2.79
N LYS A 52 19.65 9.70 -3.53
CA LYS A 52 19.52 10.80 -4.49
C LYS A 52 19.51 12.17 -3.81
N LEU A 53 19.05 12.24 -2.57
CA LEU A 53 19.08 13.46 -1.75
C LEU A 53 20.42 13.64 -1.01
N GLY A 54 21.31 12.66 -1.11
CA GLY A 54 22.60 12.69 -0.42
C GLY A 54 22.52 12.39 1.07
N VAL A 55 21.47 11.72 1.52
CA VAL A 55 21.24 11.40 2.93
C VAL A 55 20.95 9.91 3.13
N LYS A 56 20.86 9.49 4.37
CA LYS A 56 20.51 8.11 4.73
C LYS A 56 19.02 8.01 5.06
N ALA A 57 18.42 6.85 4.78
CA ALA A 57 17.08 6.54 5.21
C ALA A 57 17.10 5.94 6.61
N GLU A 58 16.27 6.47 7.50
CA GLU A 58 16.02 5.91 8.83
C GLU A 58 14.56 5.48 8.89
N PHE A 59 14.30 4.20 9.16
CA PHE A 59 12.96 3.65 9.14
C PHE A 59 12.33 3.67 10.51
N VAL A 60 11.05 4.07 10.55
CA VAL A 60 10.25 4.16 11.77
C VAL A 60 9.03 3.26 11.62
N PRO A 61 9.11 1.99 12.06
CA PRO A 61 7.97 1.08 11.97
C PRO A 61 6.77 1.62 12.76
N THR A 62 5.61 1.64 12.12
CA THR A 62 4.39 2.21 12.69
C THR A 62 3.19 1.45 12.13
N LYS A 63 2.23 1.10 12.96
CA LYS A 63 1.00 0.48 12.50
C LYS A 63 0.24 1.42 11.57
N TRP A 64 -0.45 0.86 10.60
CA TRP A 64 -1.17 1.64 9.60
C TRP A 64 -2.14 2.66 10.20
N ASP A 65 -2.89 2.29 11.22
CA ASP A 65 -3.86 3.19 11.85
C ASP A 65 -3.24 4.45 12.47
N GLY A 66 -1.96 4.42 12.82
CA GLY A 66 -1.20 5.58 13.31
C GLY A 66 -0.28 6.24 12.29
N MET A 67 -0.26 5.75 11.05
CA MET A 67 0.73 6.16 10.04
C MET A 67 0.61 7.64 9.65
N LEU A 68 -0.56 8.06 9.23
CA LEU A 68 -0.78 9.45 8.80
C LEU A 68 -0.68 10.42 9.98
N ALA A 69 -1.17 10.02 11.16
CA ALA A 69 -1.00 10.81 12.38
C ALA A 69 0.47 10.99 12.76
N GLY A 70 1.30 9.96 12.53
CA GLY A 70 2.74 10.05 12.75
C GLY A 70 3.42 11.08 11.87
N LEU A 71 2.93 11.25 10.64
CA LEU A 71 3.39 12.30 9.73
C LEU A 71 3.04 13.69 10.29
N GLU A 72 1.80 13.87 10.74
CA GLU A 72 1.34 15.15 11.34
C GLU A 72 2.12 15.51 12.60
N THR A 73 2.44 14.52 13.42
CA THR A 73 3.18 14.72 14.68
C THR A 73 4.69 14.72 14.51
N LYS A 74 5.18 14.68 13.28
CA LYS A 74 6.61 14.75 12.93
C LYS A 74 7.45 13.59 13.46
N ARG A 75 6.83 12.41 13.63
CA ARG A 75 7.57 11.19 13.99
C ARG A 75 8.47 10.72 12.86
N PHE A 76 8.10 11.03 11.61
CA PHE A 76 8.90 10.78 10.42
C PHE A 76 8.59 11.86 9.38
N ASP A 77 9.40 11.92 8.35
CA ASP A 77 9.36 12.98 7.34
C ASP A 77 8.52 12.59 6.13
N ILE A 78 8.59 11.32 5.72
CA ILE A 78 7.88 10.76 4.58
C ILE A 78 7.32 9.38 4.93
N ILE A 79 6.37 8.92 4.11
CA ILE A 79 5.81 7.57 4.21
C ILE A 79 6.03 6.84 2.90
N THR A 80 6.59 5.63 2.96
CA THR A 80 6.64 4.68 1.85
C THR A 80 5.95 3.38 2.29
N ASN A 81 4.63 3.35 2.20
CA ASN A 81 3.82 2.23 2.71
C ASN A 81 2.61 1.93 1.83
N GLN A 82 2.79 1.97 0.51
CA GLN A 82 1.69 1.77 -0.45
C GLN A 82 0.50 2.67 -0.16
N VAL A 83 0.76 3.93 0.11
CA VAL A 83 -0.30 4.89 0.44
C VAL A 83 -0.98 5.36 -0.84
N THR A 84 -2.24 4.97 -1.01
CA THR A 84 -3.03 5.38 -2.16
C THR A 84 -3.27 6.88 -2.13
N ILE A 85 -3.01 7.54 -3.25
CA ILE A 85 -3.29 8.95 -3.44
C ILE A 85 -4.79 9.11 -3.64
N THR A 86 -5.45 9.81 -2.72
CA THR A 86 -6.88 10.11 -2.80
C THR A 86 -7.10 11.62 -2.63
N LYS A 87 -8.24 12.11 -3.12
CA LYS A 87 -8.60 13.53 -2.93
C LYS A 87 -8.64 13.91 -1.45
N GLU A 88 -9.23 13.06 -0.63
CA GLU A 88 -9.34 13.27 0.81
C GLU A 88 -7.97 13.42 1.45
N ARG A 89 -7.04 12.51 1.12
CA ARG A 89 -5.68 12.57 1.64
C ARG A 89 -4.90 13.78 1.12
N GLN A 90 -5.11 14.16 -0.15
CA GLN A 90 -4.45 15.32 -0.74
C GLN A 90 -4.89 16.66 -0.12
N GLU A 91 -6.02 16.70 0.55
CA GLU A 91 -6.45 17.88 1.30
C GLU A 91 -5.54 18.14 2.51
N LYS A 92 -4.97 17.09 3.09
CA LYS A 92 -4.16 17.16 4.32
C LYS A 92 -2.66 16.98 4.08
N TYR A 93 -2.28 16.24 3.06
CA TYR A 93 -0.89 15.86 2.78
C TYR A 93 -0.55 16.13 1.33
N ASP A 94 0.74 16.29 1.05
CA ASP A 94 1.25 16.27 -0.32
C ASP A 94 1.73 14.87 -0.67
N PHE A 95 1.64 14.53 -1.93
CA PHE A 95 2.12 13.27 -2.48
C PHE A 95 3.05 13.53 -3.65
N THR A 96 4.08 12.71 -3.75
CA THR A 96 4.90 12.68 -4.96
C THR A 96 4.09 12.12 -6.12
N GLN A 97 4.67 12.20 -7.34
CA GLN A 97 4.18 11.38 -8.43
C GLN A 97 4.14 9.91 -8.00
N PRO A 98 3.27 9.08 -8.59
CA PRO A 98 3.19 7.68 -8.18
C PRO A 98 4.50 6.94 -8.40
N TYR A 99 4.92 6.15 -7.42
CA TYR A 99 5.98 5.18 -7.60
C TYR A 99 5.42 3.77 -7.83
N THR A 100 4.14 3.57 -7.54
CA THR A 100 3.42 2.33 -7.77
C THR A 100 2.06 2.64 -8.37
N VAL A 101 1.69 1.90 -9.41
CA VAL A 101 0.34 1.90 -9.97
C VAL A 101 -0.18 0.48 -9.87
N SER A 102 -1.30 0.29 -9.18
CA SER A 102 -1.91 -1.01 -8.98
C SER A 102 -3.42 -0.95 -9.19
N GLY A 103 -4.08 -2.06 -8.96
CA GLY A 103 -5.52 -2.17 -9.02
C GLY A 103 -6.01 -3.25 -8.09
N ILE A 104 -7.32 -3.37 -7.99
CA ILE A 104 -7.98 -4.41 -7.23
C ILE A 104 -7.97 -5.69 -8.05
N GLN A 105 -7.46 -6.77 -7.49
CA GLN A 105 -7.43 -8.08 -8.12
C GLN A 105 -8.35 -9.04 -7.37
N VAL A 106 -9.19 -9.74 -8.11
CA VAL A 106 -9.98 -10.86 -7.58
C VAL A 106 -9.08 -12.08 -7.48
N ILE A 107 -9.11 -12.75 -6.35
CA ILE A 107 -8.41 -14.00 -6.10
C ILE A 107 -9.45 -15.07 -5.76
N THR A 108 -9.37 -16.20 -6.44
CA THR A 108 -10.31 -17.30 -6.25
C THR A 108 -9.60 -18.64 -6.43
N THR A 109 -10.31 -19.74 -6.26
CA THR A 109 -9.80 -21.07 -6.55
C THR A 109 -9.74 -21.30 -8.06
N LYS A 110 -8.82 -22.15 -8.48
CA LYS A 110 -8.58 -22.41 -9.91
C LYS A 110 -9.83 -22.90 -10.65
N ASP A 111 -10.65 -23.69 -10.01
CA ASP A 111 -11.90 -24.23 -10.58
C ASP A 111 -12.95 -23.14 -10.83
N LYS A 112 -12.87 -21.99 -10.14
CA LYS A 112 -13.79 -20.85 -10.31
C LYS A 112 -13.20 -19.69 -11.09
N GLU A 113 -12.02 -19.86 -11.67
CA GLU A 113 -11.30 -18.77 -12.38
C GLU A 113 -12.16 -18.07 -13.41
N ASN A 114 -12.94 -18.82 -14.17
CA ASN A 114 -13.77 -18.27 -15.26
C ASN A 114 -15.08 -17.64 -14.77
N ASP A 115 -15.41 -17.76 -13.49
CA ASP A 115 -16.61 -17.16 -12.91
C ASP A 115 -16.45 -15.66 -12.65
N PHE A 116 -15.21 -15.16 -12.62
CA PHE A 116 -14.89 -13.78 -12.26
C PHE A 116 -14.13 -13.09 -13.38
N LYS A 117 -14.86 -12.53 -14.36
CA LYS A 117 -14.28 -11.81 -15.49
C LYS A 117 -14.36 -10.30 -15.34
N SER A 118 -15.31 -9.82 -14.56
CA SER A 118 -15.53 -8.40 -14.31
C SER A 118 -16.03 -8.18 -12.87
N PRO A 119 -16.00 -6.93 -12.36
CA PRO A 119 -16.53 -6.62 -11.04
C PRO A 119 -17.98 -7.05 -10.81
N ALA A 120 -18.81 -7.00 -11.85
CA ALA A 120 -20.22 -7.40 -11.75
C ALA A 120 -20.39 -8.86 -11.34
N ASP A 121 -19.42 -9.71 -11.63
CA ASP A 121 -19.47 -11.13 -11.29
C ASP A 121 -19.35 -11.41 -9.78
N LEU A 122 -19.02 -10.41 -8.99
CA LEU A 122 -18.97 -10.50 -7.53
C LEU A 122 -20.37 -10.44 -6.89
N ALA A 123 -21.38 -10.01 -7.63
CA ALA A 123 -22.76 -9.94 -7.14
C ALA A 123 -23.26 -11.34 -6.73
N GLY A 124 -23.86 -11.44 -5.56
CA GLY A 124 -24.37 -12.71 -5.03
C GLY A 124 -23.30 -13.65 -4.48
N LYS A 125 -22.03 -13.24 -4.48
CA LYS A 125 -20.91 -14.03 -3.99
C LYS A 125 -20.48 -13.57 -2.61
N VAL A 126 -19.88 -14.49 -1.84
CA VAL A 126 -19.21 -14.16 -0.57
C VAL A 126 -17.79 -13.74 -0.88
N VAL A 127 -17.49 -12.47 -0.61
CA VAL A 127 -16.21 -11.86 -0.99
C VAL A 127 -15.44 -11.39 0.25
N GLY A 128 -14.24 -11.90 0.44
CA GLY A 128 -13.38 -11.54 1.54
C GLY A 128 -12.60 -10.24 1.27
N VAL A 129 -12.51 -9.39 2.29
CA VAL A 129 -11.75 -8.14 2.25
C VAL A 129 -11.10 -7.88 3.62
N GLY A 130 -10.02 -7.12 3.64
CA GLY A 130 -9.44 -6.67 4.90
C GLY A 130 -10.38 -5.72 5.63
N LEU A 131 -10.50 -5.89 6.93
CA LEU A 131 -11.32 -5.04 7.78
C LEU A 131 -10.82 -3.59 7.74
N GLY A 132 -11.72 -2.65 7.45
CA GLY A 132 -11.38 -1.23 7.37
C GLY A 132 -10.55 -0.84 6.15
N SER A 133 -10.34 -1.76 5.21
CA SER A 133 -9.59 -1.48 3.99
C SER A 133 -10.44 -0.72 2.96
N ASN A 134 -9.78 -0.04 2.04
CA ASN A 134 -10.44 0.57 0.89
C ASN A 134 -11.14 -0.47 0.00
N TYR A 135 -10.74 -1.73 0.05
CA TYR A 135 -11.43 -2.82 -0.67
C TYR A 135 -12.82 -3.10 -0.09
N GLU A 136 -12.94 -3.05 1.22
CA GLU A 136 -14.23 -3.18 1.89
C GLU A 136 -15.17 -2.04 1.46
N ASP A 137 -14.70 -0.80 1.51
CA ASP A 137 -15.48 0.38 1.10
C ASP A 137 -15.85 0.31 -0.37
N TRP A 138 -14.91 -0.07 -1.23
CA TRP A 138 -15.16 -0.20 -2.66
C TRP A 138 -16.25 -1.24 -2.94
N LEU A 139 -16.15 -2.41 -2.31
CA LEU A 139 -17.10 -3.51 -2.52
C LEU A 139 -18.50 -3.11 -2.12
N LYS A 140 -18.66 -2.49 -0.96
CA LYS A 140 -19.96 -2.02 -0.47
C LYS A 140 -20.56 -0.94 -1.38
N ALA A 141 -19.73 -0.06 -1.91
CA ALA A 141 -20.19 1.02 -2.78
C ALA A 141 -20.53 0.55 -4.20
N ASN A 142 -19.78 -0.40 -4.74
CA ASN A 142 -19.88 -0.77 -6.15
C ASN A 142 -20.59 -2.08 -6.42
N VAL A 143 -20.62 -3.01 -5.49
CA VAL A 143 -21.29 -4.30 -5.62
C VAL A 143 -22.12 -4.57 -4.36
N PRO A 144 -23.22 -3.83 -4.17
CA PRO A 144 -24.01 -3.95 -2.94
C PRO A 144 -24.66 -5.33 -2.75
N ASP A 145 -24.80 -6.10 -3.82
CA ASP A 145 -25.34 -7.46 -3.74
C ASP A 145 -24.30 -8.52 -3.37
N ALA A 146 -23.03 -8.15 -3.20
CA ALA A 146 -22.02 -9.04 -2.68
C ALA A 146 -22.17 -9.19 -1.17
N GLU A 147 -21.95 -10.41 -0.66
CA GLU A 147 -21.86 -10.65 0.78
C GLU A 147 -20.40 -10.41 1.21
N VAL A 148 -20.19 -9.46 2.13
CA VAL A 148 -18.86 -9.03 2.55
C VAL A 148 -18.42 -9.83 3.76
N ALA A 149 -17.26 -10.50 3.65
CA ALA A 149 -16.59 -11.17 4.77
C ALA A 149 -15.31 -10.40 5.09
N THR A 150 -15.14 -9.95 6.34
CA THR A 150 -14.00 -9.14 6.74
C THR A 150 -12.98 -9.94 7.53
N TYR A 151 -11.70 -9.59 7.34
CA TYR A 151 -10.56 -10.30 7.93
C TYR A 151 -9.51 -9.33 8.44
N ASP A 152 -8.89 -9.67 9.56
CA ASP A 152 -7.76 -8.92 10.09
C ASP A 152 -6.44 -9.29 9.40
N GLU A 153 -6.33 -10.51 8.88
CA GLU A 153 -5.09 -11.04 8.28
C GLU A 153 -5.35 -11.77 6.96
N ASN A 154 -4.40 -11.69 6.04
CA ASN A 154 -4.46 -12.37 4.73
C ASN A 154 -4.50 -13.90 4.85
N ALA A 155 -3.79 -14.46 5.82
CA ALA A 155 -3.74 -15.91 6.02
C ALA A 155 -5.14 -16.50 6.23
N ASN A 156 -5.99 -15.81 6.98
CA ASN A 156 -7.35 -16.25 7.26
C ASN A 156 -8.25 -16.20 6.03
N LYS A 157 -8.08 -15.19 5.17
CA LYS A 157 -8.80 -15.11 3.88
C LYS A 157 -8.45 -16.30 3.00
N LEU A 158 -7.17 -16.61 2.90
CA LEU A 158 -6.69 -17.70 2.06
C LEU A 158 -7.24 -19.04 2.54
N GLN A 159 -7.24 -19.27 3.84
CA GLN A 159 -7.78 -20.49 4.43
C GLN A 159 -9.28 -20.64 4.16
N ASP A 160 -10.06 -19.58 4.38
CA ASP A 160 -11.49 -19.60 4.15
C ASP A 160 -11.86 -19.78 2.67
N LEU A 161 -11.04 -19.24 1.77
CA LEU A 161 -11.18 -19.50 0.33
C LEU A 161 -10.96 -20.98 0.01
N ARG A 162 -9.91 -21.58 0.56
CA ARG A 162 -9.58 -23.00 0.31
C ARG A 162 -10.67 -23.94 0.77
N VAL A 163 -11.31 -23.65 1.90
CA VAL A 163 -12.37 -24.51 2.46
C VAL A 163 -13.78 -24.14 1.97
N GLY A 164 -13.87 -23.16 1.09
CA GLY A 164 -15.14 -22.80 0.45
C GLY A 164 -16.06 -21.93 1.29
N ARG A 165 -15.58 -21.29 2.35
CA ARG A 165 -16.37 -20.36 3.16
C ARG A 165 -16.61 -19.03 2.46
N ILE A 166 -15.68 -18.63 1.60
CA ILE A 166 -15.81 -17.49 0.71
C ILE A 166 -15.59 -17.94 -0.72
N ASP A 167 -16.17 -17.21 -1.68
CA ASP A 167 -16.05 -17.52 -3.12
C ASP A 167 -14.81 -16.89 -3.73
N ALA A 168 -14.41 -15.73 -3.23
CA ALA A 168 -13.28 -14.97 -3.70
C ALA A 168 -12.83 -13.99 -2.62
N PHE A 169 -11.67 -13.39 -2.78
CA PHE A 169 -11.30 -12.21 -2.00
C PHE A 169 -10.63 -11.18 -2.90
N LEU A 170 -10.58 -9.94 -2.40
CA LEU A 170 -9.96 -8.82 -3.09
C LEU A 170 -8.64 -8.47 -2.43
N ASN A 171 -7.64 -8.18 -3.25
CA ASN A 171 -6.35 -7.69 -2.76
C ASN A 171 -5.69 -6.81 -3.81
N ASP A 172 -4.62 -6.14 -3.42
CA ASP A 172 -3.82 -5.34 -4.32
C ASP A 172 -3.13 -6.23 -5.35
N ARG A 173 -3.19 -5.84 -6.62
CA ARG A 173 -2.58 -6.58 -7.73
C ARG A 173 -1.11 -6.90 -7.47
N LEU A 174 -0.38 -6.00 -6.83
CA LEU A 174 1.05 -6.17 -6.58
C LEU A 174 1.35 -7.18 -5.49
N ALA A 175 0.42 -7.40 -4.54
CA ALA A 175 0.57 -8.40 -3.49
C ALA A 175 0.20 -9.81 -3.97
N VAL A 176 -0.42 -9.94 -5.13
CA VAL A 176 -0.98 -11.21 -5.63
C VAL A 176 0.08 -12.27 -5.83
N ASN A 177 1.21 -11.95 -6.45
CA ASN A 177 2.26 -12.94 -6.69
C ASN A 177 2.78 -13.56 -5.40
N TYR A 178 2.95 -12.76 -4.36
CA TYR A 178 3.36 -13.25 -3.06
C TYR A 178 2.32 -14.21 -2.47
N LEU A 179 1.03 -13.84 -2.55
CA LEU A 179 -0.06 -14.70 -2.07
C LEU A 179 -0.17 -16.00 -2.86
N LEU A 180 -0.01 -15.95 -4.17
CA LEU A 180 -0.08 -17.14 -5.02
C LEU A 180 1.05 -18.12 -4.75
N GLN A 181 2.24 -17.63 -4.43
CA GLN A 181 3.38 -18.49 -4.06
C GLN A 181 3.10 -19.32 -2.81
N GLN A 182 2.25 -18.83 -1.93
CA GLN A 182 1.88 -19.52 -0.70
C GLN A 182 0.74 -20.54 -0.87
N SER A 183 0.15 -20.62 -2.06
CA SER A 183 -1.10 -21.37 -2.27
C SER A 183 -0.95 -22.70 -2.98
N ASP A 184 0.25 -23.12 -3.33
CA ASP A 184 0.53 -24.38 -4.06
C ASP A 184 -0.25 -24.53 -5.37
N GLY A 185 -0.51 -23.44 -6.06
CA GLY A 185 -1.18 -23.43 -7.36
C GLY A 185 -2.69 -23.65 -7.34
N LYS A 186 -3.31 -23.75 -6.16
CA LYS A 186 -4.76 -23.99 -6.02
C LYS A 186 -5.58 -22.71 -6.08
N VAL A 187 -4.93 -21.57 -5.93
CA VAL A 187 -5.51 -20.25 -5.90
C VAL A 187 -4.93 -19.42 -7.03
N VAL A 188 -5.77 -18.64 -7.70
CA VAL A 188 -5.39 -17.89 -8.90
C VAL A 188 -5.93 -16.47 -8.84
N ALA A 189 -5.30 -15.58 -9.61
CA ALA A 189 -5.86 -14.28 -9.93
C ALA A 189 -6.87 -14.46 -11.07
N ALA A 190 -8.07 -13.95 -10.91
CA ALA A 190 -9.16 -14.07 -11.90
C ALA A 190 -9.51 -12.70 -12.46
N GLY A 191 -9.65 -12.63 -13.80
CA GLY A 191 -9.96 -11.39 -14.50
C GLY A 191 -8.83 -10.38 -14.47
N ASP A 192 -9.08 -9.23 -15.12
CA ASP A 192 -8.13 -8.12 -15.10
C ASP A 192 -8.27 -7.30 -13.81
N PRO A 193 -7.19 -6.65 -13.35
CA PRO A 193 -7.30 -5.69 -12.26
C PRO A 193 -8.23 -4.54 -12.62
N PHE A 194 -8.97 -4.06 -11.66
CA PHE A 194 -9.90 -2.94 -11.83
C PHE A 194 -9.69 -1.89 -10.75
N ASP A 195 -10.35 -0.75 -10.90
CA ASP A 195 -10.21 0.41 -10.00
C ASP A 195 -8.75 0.73 -9.70
N LYS A 196 -8.00 1.06 -10.75
CA LYS A 196 -6.56 1.32 -10.65
C LYS A 196 -6.26 2.39 -9.62
N GLN A 197 -5.31 2.09 -8.75
CA GLN A 197 -4.87 2.98 -7.69
C GLN A 197 -3.41 3.38 -7.92
N ARG A 198 -3.09 4.62 -7.52
CA ARG A 198 -1.74 5.16 -7.58
C ARG A 198 -1.26 5.41 -6.17
N MET A 199 -0.08 4.90 -5.86
CA MET A 199 0.58 5.06 -4.57
C MET A 199 1.73 6.04 -4.71
N GLY A 200 1.79 6.98 -3.79
CA GLY A 200 2.84 7.99 -3.77
C GLY A 200 3.49 8.10 -2.40
N VAL A 201 4.63 8.74 -2.37
CA VAL A 201 5.28 9.10 -1.10
C VAL A 201 4.51 10.26 -0.50
N ALA A 202 4.05 10.09 0.73
CA ALA A 202 3.31 11.13 1.45
C ALA A 202 4.26 11.97 2.29
N LEU A 203 4.01 13.27 2.35
CA LEU A 203 4.76 14.21 3.17
C LEU A 203 3.83 15.34 3.65
N ARG A 204 4.28 16.07 4.68
CA ARG A 204 3.53 17.21 5.18
C ARG A 204 3.46 18.33 4.15
N LYS A 205 2.34 19.02 4.10
CA LYS A 205 2.16 20.21 3.24
C LYS A 205 3.12 21.33 3.63
N GLY A 206 3.39 22.21 2.68
CA GLY A 206 4.26 23.35 2.89
C GLY A 206 5.74 23.11 2.61
N ASN A 207 6.09 21.90 2.11
CA ASN A 207 7.47 21.49 1.83
C ASN A 207 7.66 21.23 0.34
N GLU A 208 7.38 22.24 -0.48
CA GLU A 208 7.45 22.13 -1.94
C GLU A 208 8.84 21.79 -2.46
N ASP A 209 9.88 22.25 -1.79
CA ASP A 209 11.26 21.94 -2.15
C ASP A 209 11.58 20.46 -1.94
N LEU A 210 11.15 19.88 -0.83
CA LEU A 210 11.29 18.43 -0.60
C LEU A 210 10.47 17.65 -1.61
N LEU A 211 9.23 18.06 -1.86
CA LEU A 211 8.37 17.42 -2.86
C LEU A 211 9.03 17.40 -4.23
N ALA A 212 9.57 18.54 -4.67
CA ALA A 212 10.26 18.65 -5.95
C ALA A 212 11.51 17.75 -6.01
N ALA A 213 12.28 17.72 -4.93
CA ALA A 213 13.48 16.88 -4.84
C ALA A 213 13.13 15.39 -4.89
N LEU A 214 12.07 14.97 -4.20
CA LEU A 214 11.60 13.59 -4.24
C LEU A 214 11.08 13.21 -5.63
N ASN A 215 10.32 14.08 -6.28
CA ASN A 215 9.82 13.84 -7.63
C ASN A 215 10.98 13.71 -8.64
N LYS A 216 11.99 14.55 -8.52
CA LYS A 216 13.19 14.45 -9.36
C LYS A 216 13.91 13.13 -9.11
N ALA A 217 14.05 12.74 -7.86
CA ALA A 217 14.68 11.47 -7.51
C ALA A 217 13.91 10.27 -8.11
N ILE A 218 12.59 10.31 -8.08
CA ILE A 218 11.75 9.27 -8.70
C ILE A 218 11.99 9.22 -10.22
N ASP A 219 12.03 10.38 -10.88
CA ASP A 219 12.33 10.43 -12.32
C ASP A 219 13.69 9.83 -12.63
N ASP A 220 14.69 10.11 -11.82
CA ASP A 220 16.07 9.63 -12.02
C ASP A 220 16.19 8.11 -11.77
N LEU A 221 15.26 7.52 -11.05
CA LEU A 221 15.25 6.08 -10.74
C LEU A 221 14.50 5.24 -11.79
N ARG A 222 13.81 5.88 -12.72
CA ARG A 222 13.09 5.20 -13.80
C ARG A 222 13.98 4.84 -14.97
#